data_d152bc9b52916ccfb5d87c0e88af1933
#
_entry.id   d152bc9b52916ccfb5d87c0e88af1933
#
_cell.length_a   1.000
_cell.length_b   1.000
_cell.length_c   1.000
_cell.angle_alpha   90.00
_cell.angle_beta   90.00
_cell.angle_gamma   90.00
#
_symmetry.space_group_name_H-M   'P 1'
#
loop_
_entity.id
_entity.type
_entity.pdbx_description
1 polymer ?
#
loop_
_entity_poly.entity_id
_entity_poly.type
_entity_poly.pdbx_seq_one_letter_code
_entity_poly.pdbx_strand_id
1 'polypeptide(L)'
;MVEEILIKPGVFYYPEYFSRSIQEELRDEILSYSNELGWFQPTLPWWGTPFSVKMLNYGPLGWVSDKSGYRYQPTHPENGVMWRPFPIIISSLWSSLNAGFDNPEACLINYYHAQARMGLHQDRDEQDLTVPVISVSLGDTALFRIGTSDRKGPTQSLKLKSGDVLVFGGPARLDFHGIDRIYPGTSTLLPEGGRINMTLRRVTKSEA
;
A
#
# COMPACT_ATOMS: atom_id res chain seq x y z
N MET A 1 -10.65 16.98 -14.43
CA MET A 1 -9.46 16.12 -14.71
C MET A 1 -8.72 15.98 -13.40
N VAL A 2 -8.24 14.77 -13.09
CA VAL A 2 -7.39 14.57 -11.91
C VAL A 2 -6.03 15.22 -12.21
N GLU A 3 -5.50 15.97 -11.25
CA GLU A 3 -4.18 16.58 -11.36
C GLU A 3 -3.10 15.51 -11.25
N GLU A 4 -2.10 15.53 -12.14
CA GLU A 4 -0.93 14.68 -12.07
C GLU A 4 0.32 15.53 -11.83
N ILE A 5 1.08 15.19 -10.80
CA ILE A 5 2.30 15.90 -10.41
C ILE A 5 3.48 14.95 -10.46
N LEU A 6 4.46 15.25 -11.31
CA LEU A 6 5.74 14.53 -11.35
C LEU A 6 6.60 14.97 -10.17
N ILE A 7 6.80 14.07 -9.20
CA ILE A 7 7.66 14.33 -8.03
C ILE A 7 9.14 14.15 -8.38
N LYS A 8 9.45 13.09 -9.11
CA LYS A 8 10.77 12.76 -9.67
C LYS A 8 10.59 11.73 -10.80
N PRO A 9 11.57 11.46 -11.62
CA PRO A 9 11.47 10.44 -12.67
C PRO A 9 10.98 9.11 -12.11
N GLY A 10 9.81 8.66 -12.61
CA GLY A 10 9.17 7.42 -12.18
C GLY A 10 8.26 7.54 -10.96
N VAL A 11 8.05 8.72 -10.39
CA VAL A 11 7.14 8.95 -9.25
C VAL A 11 6.10 10.01 -9.61
N PHE A 12 4.85 9.60 -9.69
CA PHE A 12 3.70 10.45 -10.01
C PHE A 12 2.77 10.54 -8.81
N TYR A 13 2.35 11.74 -8.48
CA TYR A 13 1.45 12.04 -7.37
C TYR A 13 0.15 12.61 -7.89
N TYR A 14 -0.96 12.07 -7.42
CA TYR A 14 -2.32 12.45 -7.77
C TYR A 14 -3.03 12.91 -6.49
N PRO A 15 -3.03 14.22 -6.19
CA PRO A 15 -3.72 14.76 -5.02
C PRO A 15 -5.23 14.60 -5.18
N GLU A 16 -5.90 14.27 -4.08
CA GLU A 16 -7.37 14.17 -4.00
C GLU A 16 -7.99 13.33 -5.14
N TYR A 17 -7.28 12.27 -5.56
CA TYR A 17 -7.75 11.37 -6.63
C TYR A 17 -9.15 10.83 -6.35
N PHE A 18 -9.39 10.41 -5.11
CA PHE A 18 -10.68 9.91 -4.67
C PHE A 18 -11.49 10.99 -3.95
N SER A 19 -12.73 11.20 -4.41
CA SER A 19 -13.70 12.02 -3.69
C SER A 19 -13.99 11.45 -2.29
N ARG A 20 -14.52 12.27 -1.41
CA ARG A 20 -14.87 11.85 -0.05
C ARG A 20 -15.83 10.65 -0.04
N SER A 21 -16.81 10.61 -0.94
CA SER A 21 -17.76 9.50 -1.04
C SER A 21 -17.09 8.17 -1.39
N ILE A 22 -16.15 8.18 -2.34
CA ILE A 22 -15.37 7.00 -2.72
C ILE A 22 -14.45 6.55 -1.58
N GLN A 23 -13.85 7.50 -0.85
CA GLN A 23 -13.05 7.16 0.33
C GLN A 23 -13.89 6.49 1.42
N GLU A 24 -15.14 6.94 1.62
CA GLU A 24 -16.08 6.34 2.58
C GLU A 24 -16.50 4.93 2.16
N GLU A 25 -16.78 4.71 0.88
CA GLU A 25 -17.09 3.39 0.34
C GLU A 25 -15.91 2.40 0.54
N LEU A 26 -14.68 2.82 0.21
CA LEU A 26 -13.48 2.01 0.43
C LEU A 26 -13.24 1.74 1.92
N ARG A 27 -13.43 2.74 2.79
CA ARG A 27 -13.33 2.57 4.24
C ARG A 27 -14.31 1.51 4.73
N ASP A 28 -15.58 1.62 4.36
CA ASP A 28 -16.62 0.73 4.84
C ASP A 28 -16.39 -0.71 4.39
N GLU A 29 -15.95 -0.89 3.14
CA GLU A 29 -15.55 -2.20 2.61
C GLU A 29 -14.36 -2.79 3.41
N ILE A 30 -13.31 -2.00 3.66
CA ILE A 30 -12.13 -2.47 4.41
C ILE A 30 -12.49 -2.79 5.86
N LEU A 31 -13.30 -1.95 6.52
CA LEU A 31 -13.71 -2.18 7.92
C LEU A 31 -14.61 -3.41 8.02
N SER A 32 -15.57 -3.59 7.10
CA SER A 32 -16.39 -4.80 7.02
C SER A 32 -15.52 -6.04 6.84
N TYR A 33 -14.57 -5.99 5.92
CA TYR A 33 -13.66 -7.09 5.64
C TYR A 33 -12.77 -7.41 6.86
N SER A 34 -12.26 -6.38 7.53
CA SER A 34 -11.42 -6.57 8.72
C SER A 34 -12.20 -7.14 9.92
N ASN A 35 -13.50 -6.83 10.03
CA ASN A 35 -14.35 -7.40 11.07
C ASN A 35 -14.65 -8.89 10.82
N GLU A 36 -14.69 -9.30 9.57
CA GLU A 36 -14.95 -10.70 9.20
C GLU A 36 -13.69 -11.57 9.28
N LEU A 37 -12.59 -11.10 8.69
CA LEU A 37 -11.38 -11.91 8.55
C LEU A 37 -10.37 -11.72 9.69
N GLY A 38 -10.37 -10.54 10.30
CA GLY A 38 -9.34 -10.12 11.25
C GLY A 38 -8.15 -9.45 10.56
N TRP A 39 -7.55 -8.47 11.25
CA TRP A 39 -6.23 -7.95 10.90
C TRP A 39 -5.17 -8.94 11.40
N PHE A 40 -4.11 -9.18 10.64
CA PHE A 40 -2.92 -9.82 11.17
C PHE A 40 -1.81 -8.81 11.44
N GLN A 41 -0.91 -9.14 12.36
CA GLN A 41 0.25 -8.33 12.66
C GLN A 41 1.51 -9.03 12.18
N PRO A 42 2.14 -8.57 11.08
CA PRO A 42 3.35 -9.19 10.57
C PRO A 42 4.51 -9.01 11.56
N THR A 43 5.47 -9.93 11.48
CA THR A 43 6.69 -9.86 12.29
C THR A 43 7.93 -9.86 11.41
N LEU A 44 9.00 -9.27 11.90
CA LEU A 44 10.30 -9.37 11.24
C LEU A 44 10.75 -10.84 11.22
N PRO A 45 11.23 -11.34 10.07
CA PRO A 45 11.82 -12.69 9.99
C PRO A 45 12.95 -12.85 11.02
N TRP A 46 13.13 -14.07 11.53
CA TRP A 46 14.18 -14.46 12.49
C TRP A 46 14.00 -13.89 13.91
N TRP A 47 13.63 -12.61 14.03
CA TRP A 47 13.53 -11.91 15.31
C TRP A 47 12.14 -12.01 15.95
N GLY A 48 11.09 -12.18 15.13
CA GLY A 48 9.70 -12.21 15.56
C GLY A 48 9.19 -10.88 16.12
N THR A 49 9.96 -9.78 15.94
CA THR A 49 9.54 -8.45 16.38
C THR A 49 8.35 -7.98 15.55
N PRO A 50 7.20 -7.62 16.18
CA PRO A 50 6.03 -7.15 15.45
C PRO A 50 6.30 -5.85 14.71
N PHE A 51 5.71 -5.69 13.52
CA PHE A 51 5.61 -4.40 12.86
C PHE A 51 4.67 -3.49 13.66
N SER A 52 4.81 -2.18 13.50
CA SER A 52 3.90 -1.21 14.12
C SER A 52 2.58 -1.05 13.35
N VAL A 53 2.37 -1.79 12.27
CA VAL A 53 1.18 -1.79 11.44
C VAL A 53 0.45 -3.12 11.53
N LYS A 54 -0.87 -3.09 11.35
CA LYS A 54 -1.68 -4.28 11.10
C LYS A 54 -1.92 -4.38 9.60
N MET A 55 -2.10 -5.60 9.09
CA MET A 55 -2.22 -5.84 7.67
C MET A 55 -3.43 -6.69 7.30
N LEU A 56 -3.91 -6.50 6.07
CA LEU A 56 -4.81 -7.35 5.31
C LEU A 56 -4.38 -7.35 3.85
N ASN A 57 -5.00 -8.19 3.03
CA ASN A 57 -4.76 -8.19 1.59
C ASN A 57 -6.07 -8.41 0.83
N TYR A 58 -6.14 -7.86 -0.39
CA TYR A 58 -7.07 -8.26 -1.45
C TYR A 58 -6.31 -8.89 -2.60
N GLY A 59 -7.00 -9.74 -3.36
CA GLY A 59 -6.49 -10.33 -4.60
C GLY A 59 -6.14 -11.82 -4.47
N PRO A 60 -5.69 -12.44 -5.56
CA PRO A 60 -5.28 -13.86 -5.54
C PRO A 60 -4.07 -14.14 -4.67
N LEU A 61 -3.23 -13.11 -4.44
CA LEU A 61 -2.04 -13.18 -3.59
C LEU A 61 -2.05 -12.06 -2.56
N GLY A 62 -1.47 -12.33 -1.39
CA GLY A 62 -1.27 -11.35 -0.34
C GLY A 62 0.13 -11.45 0.24
N TRP A 63 0.76 -10.30 0.48
CA TRP A 63 2.06 -10.23 1.12
C TRP A 63 1.94 -10.52 2.61
N VAL A 64 2.79 -11.39 3.12
CA VAL A 64 2.86 -11.75 4.53
C VAL A 64 4.31 -11.82 5.01
N SER A 65 4.49 -11.63 6.31
CA SER A 65 5.79 -11.72 6.97
C SER A 65 5.65 -12.38 8.33
N ASP A 66 6.42 -13.42 8.53
CA ASP A 66 6.56 -14.13 9.81
C ASP A 66 7.97 -14.72 9.94
N LYS A 67 8.18 -15.61 10.90
CA LYS A 67 9.48 -16.28 11.12
C LYS A 67 10.01 -17.03 9.90
N SER A 68 9.11 -17.42 8.96
CA SER A 68 9.47 -18.12 7.72
C SER A 68 9.97 -17.18 6.61
N GLY A 69 9.88 -15.88 6.81
CA GLY A 69 10.33 -14.87 5.86
C GLY A 69 9.20 -14.05 5.23
N TYR A 70 9.58 -13.25 4.24
CA TYR A 70 8.67 -12.48 3.39
C TYR A 70 8.20 -13.34 2.23
N ARG A 71 6.90 -13.30 1.93
CA ARG A 71 6.34 -14.03 0.79
C ARG A 71 4.97 -13.53 0.39
N TYR A 72 4.57 -13.91 -0.81
CA TYR A 72 3.19 -13.83 -1.27
C TYR A 72 2.52 -15.19 -1.11
N GLN A 73 1.29 -15.21 -0.58
CA GLN A 73 0.48 -16.42 -0.44
C GLN A 73 -1.02 -16.13 -0.62
N PRO A 74 -1.84 -17.13 -1.02
CA PRO A 74 -3.26 -16.89 -1.32
C PRO A 74 -4.15 -16.78 -0.09
N THR A 75 -3.64 -17.01 1.12
CA THR A 75 -4.44 -17.13 2.34
C THR A 75 -3.92 -16.26 3.48
N HIS A 76 -4.82 -15.89 4.38
CA HIS A 76 -4.49 -15.22 5.63
C HIS A 76 -3.57 -16.09 6.50
N PRO A 77 -2.48 -15.53 7.08
CA PRO A 77 -1.44 -16.33 7.75
C PRO A 77 -1.90 -17.00 9.06
N GLU A 78 -2.94 -16.49 9.71
CA GLU A 78 -3.36 -17.00 11.02
C GLU A 78 -4.55 -17.95 10.93
N ASN A 79 -5.46 -17.79 9.96
CA ASN A 79 -6.68 -18.58 9.86
C ASN A 79 -6.83 -19.38 8.57
N GLY A 80 -5.94 -19.18 7.57
CA GLY A 80 -5.92 -19.94 6.33
C GLY A 80 -7.04 -19.58 5.33
N VAL A 81 -7.85 -18.57 5.61
CA VAL A 81 -8.94 -18.13 4.71
C VAL A 81 -8.34 -17.42 3.50
N MET A 82 -8.90 -17.65 2.32
CA MET A 82 -8.51 -16.96 1.09
C MET A 82 -8.76 -15.47 1.18
N TRP A 83 -7.87 -14.66 0.60
CA TRP A 83 -8.08 -13.23 0.46
C TRP A 83 -9.31 -12.93 -0.40
N ARG A 84 -10.03 -11.86 -0.09
CA ARG A 84 -11.15 -11.41 -0.92
C ARG A 84 -10.65 -10.88 -2.27
N PRO A 85 -11.47 -10.98 -3.34
CA PRO A 85 -11.20 -10.28 -4.60
C PRO A 85 -11.06 -8.77 -4.40
N PHE A 86 -10.41 -8.10 -5.36
CA PHE A 86 -10.30 -6.65 -5.34
C PHE A 86 -11.68 -5.98 -5.39
N PRO A 87 -11.92 -4.92 -4.59
CA PRO A 87 -13.04 -4.02 -4.84
C PRO A 87 -12.99 -3.44 -6.26
N ILE A 88 -14.15 -3.25 -6.89
CA ILE A 88 -14.25 -2.72 -8.27
C ILE A 88 -13.52 -1.38 -8.40
N ILE A 89 -13.62 -0.51 -7.42
CA ILE A 89 -12.94 0.80 -7.37
C ILE A 89 -11.42 0.63 -7.53
N ILE A 90 -10.85 -0.36 -6.86
CA ILE A 90 -9.41 -0.63 -6.88
C ILE A 90 -8.96 -1.24 -8.21
N SER A 91 -9.76 -2.13 -8.79
CA SER A 91 -9.51 -2.66 -10.13
C SER A 91 -9.59 -1.57 -11.21
N SER A 92 -10.56 -0.67 -11.09
CA SER A 92 -10.72 0.49 -11.99
C SER A 92 -9.55 1.47 -11.87
N LEU A 93 -9.06 1.73 -10.66
CA LEU A 93 -7.87 2.56 -10.43
C LEU A 93 -6.65 1.98 -11.15
N TRP A 94 -6.42 0.67 -10.99
CA TRP A 94 -5.31 0.00 -11.69
C TRP A 94 -5.39 0.17 -13.20
N SER A 95 -6.55 -0.14 -13.78
CA SER A 95 -6.77 -0.01 -15.23
C SER A 95 -6.57 1.43 -15.74
N SER A 96 -6.87 2.42 -14.91
CA SER A 96 -6.73 3.84 -15.27
C SER A 96 -5.28 4.33 -15.24
N LEU A 97 -4.47 3.85 -14.31
CA LEU A 97 -3.10 4.36 -14.08
C LEU A 97 -2.00 3.43 -14.59
N ASN A 98 -2.30 2.14 -14.77
CA ASN A 98 -1.36 1.13 -15.27
C ASN A 98 -1.85 0.50 -16.58
N ALA A 99 -2.50 1.26 -17.44
CA ALA A 99 -2.93 0.80 -18.77
C ALA A 99 -1.73 0.24 -19.56
N GLY A 100 -1.86 -0.99 -20.05
CA GLY A 100 -0.79 -1.70 -20.78
C GLY A 100 0.02 -2.68 -19.95
N PHE A 101 -0.22 -2.74 -18.63
CA PHE A 101 0.29 -3.81 -17.78
C PHE A 101 -0.81 -4.83 -17.45
N ASP A 102 -0.40 -6.05 -17.14
CA ASP A 102 -1.32 -7.08 -16.64
C ASP A 102 -2.00 -6.67 -15.33
N ASN A 103 -3.12 -7.31 -15.03
CA ASN A 103 -3.88 -7.07 -13.80
C ASN A 103 -3.03 -7.24 -12.54
N PRO A 104 -3.33 -6.49 -11.47
CA PRO A 104 -2.66 -6.67 -10.19
C PRO A 104 -3.01 -8.05 -9.61
N GLU A 105 -2.14 -8.57 -8.77
CA GLU A 105 -2.36 -9.84 -8.07
C GLU A 105 -2.45 -9.65 -6.57
N ALA A 106 -1.95 -8.54 -6.05
CA ALA A 106 -1.98 -8.23 -4.63
C ALA A 106 -2.34 -6.76 -4.39
N CYS A 107 -3.15 -6.53 -3.35
CA CYS A 107 -3.33 -5.22 -2.74
C CYS A 107 -3.10 -5.36 -1.24
N LEU A 108 -1.91 -4.98 -0.79
CA LEU A 108 -1.57 -4.95 0.63
C LEU A 108 -2.23 -3.75 1.29
N ILE A 109 -2.98 -4.01 2.36
CA ILE A 109 -3.62 -2.98 3.19
C ILE A 109 -2.85 -2.87 4.49
N ASN A 110 -2.29 -1.69 4.76
CA ASN A 110 -1.61 -1.37 6.02
C ASN A 110 -2.46 -0.42 6.84
N TYR A 111 -2.79 -0.79 8.07
CA TYR A 111 -3.39 0.11 9.05
C TYR A 111 -2.31 0.66 9.99
N TYR A 112 -2.18 1.98 10.02
CA TYR A 112 -1.27 2.74 10.87
C TYR A 112 -2.05 3.44 11.97
N HIS A 113 -1.83 3.08 13.24
CA HIS A 113 -2.26 3.91 14.36
C HIS A 113 -1.36 5.16 14.48
N ALA A 114 -1.72 6.07 15.37
CA ALA A 114 -1.07 7.39 15.46
C ALA A 114 0.46 7.36 15.63
N GLN A 115 1.03 6.35 16.28
CA GLN A 115 2.47 6.19 16.53
C GLN A 115 3.14 5.22 15.54
N ALA A 116 2.36 4.61 14.63
CA ALA A 116 2.91 3.64 13.69
C ALA A 116 3.80 4.32 12.63
N ARG A 117 4.78 3.58 12.19
CA ARG A 117 5.72 4.01 11.16
C ARG A 117 6.20 2.81 10.34
N MET A 118 6.72 3.09 9.17
CA MET A 118 7.38 2.10 8.31
C MET A 118 8.74 2.64 7.90
N GLY A 119 9.81 1.99 8.33
CA GLY A 119 11.17 2.38 7.98
C GLY A 119 11.41 2.33 6.46
N LEU A 120 12.49 2.94 6.00
CA LEU A 120 12.86 2.89 4.58
C LEU A 120 13.07 1.43 4.14
N HIS A 121 12.33 1.03 3.12
CA HIS A 121 12.35 -0.31 2.50
C HIS A 121 12.16 -0.18 0.99
N GLN A 122 12.31 -1.28 0.29
CA GLN A 122 12.03 -1.42 -1.13
C GLN A 122 10.94 -2.47 -1.30
N ASP A 123 10.00 -2.26 -2.22
CA ASP A 123 9.09 -3.28 -2.71
C ASP A 123 9.83 -4.12 -3.76
N ARG A 124 10.37 -5.26 -3.35
CA ARG A 124 11.27 -6.09 -4.17
C ARG A 124 10.98 -7.60 -4.10
N ASP A 125 9.89 -7.97 -3.46
CA ASP A 125 9.52 -9.38 -3.28
C ASP A 125 8.70 -9.90 -4.48
N GLU A 126 8.40 -9.03 -5.45
CA GLU A 126 7.72 -9.37 -6.70
C GLU A 126 8.72 -9.94 -7.72
N GLN A 127 8.21 -10.84 -8.58
CA GLN A 127 9.00 -11.39 -9.69
C GLN A 127 9.09 -10.43 -10.88
N ASP A 128 8.08 -9.56 -11.04
CA ASP A 128 8.04 -8.55 -12.09
C ASP A 128 8.20 -7.15 -11.50
N LEU A 129 9.42 -6.64 -11.60
CA LEU A 129 9.77 -5.29 -11.15
C LEU A 129 9.64 -4.23 -12.27
N THR A 130 9.13 -4.59 -13.43
CA THR A 130 8.87 -3.64 -14.52
C THR A 130 7.54 -2.92 -14.34
N VAL A 131 6.61 -3.55 -13.63
CA VAL A 131 5.28 -3.02 -13.37
C VAL A 131 5.32 -1.99 -12.23
N PRO A 132 4.73 -0.80 -12.43
CA PRO A 132 4.62 0.21 -11.37
C PRO A 132 3.78 -0.27 -10.19
N VAL A 133 4.02 0.32 -9.02
CA VAL A 133 3.22 0.15 -7.81
C VAL A 133 2.27 1.34 -7.68
N ILE A 134 1.02 1.08 -7.31
CA ILE A 134 0.05 2.11 -6.99
C ILE A 134 -0.22 2.09 -5.48
N SER A 135 -0.11 3.26 -4.84
CA SER A 135 -0.34 3.44 -3.41
C SER A 135 -1.47 4.43 -3.16
N VAL A 136 -2.51 3.99 -2.46
CA VAL A 136 -3.68 4.79 -2.06
C VAL A 136 -3.59 5.14 -0.59
N SER A 137 -3.91 6.38 -0.24
CA SER A 137 -3.94 6.87 1.14
C SER A 137 -5.35 7.18 1.59
N LEU A 138 -5.77 6.67 2.74
CA LEU A 138 -7.07 6.92 3.37
C LEU A 138 -6.86 7.26 4.85
N GLY A 139 -7.62 8.22 5.40
CA GLY A 139 -7.53 8.61 6.81
C GLY A 139 -6.48 9.69 7.07
N ASP A 140 -5.81 9.61 8.20
CA ASP A 140 -4.87 10.63 8.64
C ASP A 140 -3.68 10.84 7.70
N THR A 141 -3.23 12.07 7.58
CA THR A 141 -2.08 12.46 6.76
C THR A 141 -0.81 11.73 7.23
N ALA A 142 -0.04 11.23 6.30
CA ALA A 142 1.26 10.63 6.56
C ALA A 142 2.41 11.48 6.01
N LEU A 143 3.54 11.48 6.70
CA LEU A 143 4.81 11.95 6.14
C LEU A 143 5.48 10.76 5.44
N PHE A 144 5.34 10.71 4.14
CA PHE A 144 6.00 9.75 3.27
C PHE A 144 7.39 10.26 2.89
N ARG A 145 8.35 9.36 2.91
CA ARG A 145 9.71 9.61 2.41
C ARG A 145 10.01 8.72 1.24
N ILE A 146 10.63 9.31 0.23
CA ILE A 146 11.18 8.57 -0.92
C ILE A 146 12.61 9.02 -1.19
N GLY A 147 13.49 8.08 -1.40
CA GLY A 147 14.92 8.30 -1.62
C GLY A 147 15.35 7.90 -3.03
N THR A 148 16.41 7.15 -3.08
CA THR A 148 16.99 6.53 -4.28
C THR A 148 17.09 5.02 -4.07
N SER A 149 17.63 4.29 -5.03
CA SER A 149 17.98 2.87 -4.89
C SER A 149 19.11 2.61 -3.88
N ASP A 150 19.83 3.66 -3.47
CA ASP A 150 20.76 3.59 -2.33
C ASP A 150 20.03 4.01 -1.05
N ARG A 151 20.01 3.12 -0.04
CA ARG A 151 19.39 3.37 1.27
C ARG A 151 19.97 4.58 2.01
N LYS A 152 21.21 4.93 1.75
CA LYS A 152 21.92 6.07 2.35
C LYS A 152 21.81 7.34 1.50
N GLY A 153 21.22 7.24 0.32
CA GLY A 153 21.04 8.37 -0.59
C GLY A 153 20.11 9.45 -0.02
N PRO A 154 20.06 10.63 -0.66
CA PRO A 154 19.17 11.71 -0.24
C PRO A 154 17.73 11.30 -0.35
N THR A 155 16.89 11.79 0.56
CA THR A 155 15.45 11.57 0.55
C THR A 155 14.69 12.89 0.45
N GLN A 156 13.51 12.84 -0.17
CA GLN A 156 12.53 13.91 -0.11
C GLN A 156 11.27 13.44 0.60
N SER A 157 10.52 14.38 1.16
CA SER A 157 9.31 14.08 1.92
C SER A 157 8.09 14.64 1.22
N LEU A 158 6.99 13.89 1.26
CA LEU A 158 5.69 14.26 0.74
C LEU A 158 4.64 14.00 1.82
N LYS A 159 3.71 14.94 2.01
CA LYS A 159 2.53 14.70 2.85
C LYS A 159 1.46 14.04 1.99
N LEU A 160 1.12 12.80 2.32
CA LEU A 160 0.03 12.08 1.69
C LEU A 160 -1.23 12.22 2.54
N LYS A 161 -2.26 12.84 1.97
CA LYS A 161 -3.57 13.04 2.60
C LYS A 161 -4.54 11.92 2.22
N SER A 162 -5.70 11.92 2.86
CA SER A 162 -6.80 11.02 2.50
C SER A 162 -7.30 11.28 1.08
N GLY A 163 -7.42 10.24 0.27
CA GLY A 163 -7.83 10.32 -1.14
C GLY A 163 -6.68 10.46 -2.13
N ASP A 164 -5.46 10.70 -1.65
CA ASP A 164 -4.27 10.80 -2.51
C ASP A 164 -3.84 9.43 -3.06
N VAL A 165 -3.33 9.47 -4.30
CA VAL A 165 -2.73 8.30 -4.95
C VAL A 165 -1.30 8.62 -5.37
N LEU A 166 -0.40 7.67 -5.17
CA LEU A 166 0.98 7.74 -5.61
C LEU A 166 1.28 6.54 -6.51
N VAL A 167 1.92 6.79 -7.65
CA VAL A 167 2.41 5.73 -8.54
C VAL A 167 3.92 5.83 -8.61
N PHE A 168 4.61 4.72 -8.43
CA PHE A 168 6.06 4.68 -8.61
C PHE A 168 6.51 3.42 -9.36
N GLY A 169 7.33 3.64 -10.37
CA GLY A 169 7.78 2.61 -11.31
C GLY A 169 9.01 3.03 -12.09
N GLY A 170 9.37 2.28 -13.10
CA GLY A 170 10.52 2.57 -13.95
C GLY A 170 11.78 2.84 -13.11
N PRO A 171 12.43 4.00 -13.28
CA PRO A 171 13.68 4.30 -12.56
C PRO A 171 13.51 4.40 -11.04
N ALA A 172 12.29 4.62 -10.52
CA ALA A 172 12.02 4.73 -9.10
C ALA A 172 11.43 3.45 -8.49
N ARG A 173 11.24 2.37 -9.28
CA ARG A 173 10.57 1.14 -8.82
C ARG A 173 11.23 0.52 -7.58
N LEU A 174 12.54 0.63 -7.48
CA LEU A 174 13.33 0.13 -6.36
C LEU A 174 13.91 1.25 -5.48
N ASP A 175 13.30 2.43 -5.49
CA ASP A 175 13.69 3.48 -4.56
C ASP A 175 13.26 3.14 -3.13
N PHE A 176 14.15 3.40 -2.18
CA PHE A 176 13.83 3.27 -0.76
C PHE A 176 12.76 4.28 -0.36
N HIS A 177 11.70 3.80 0.25
CA HIS A 177 10.60 4.64 0.71
C HIS A 177 10.05 4.15 2.05
N GLY A 178 9.24 4.99 2.72
CA GLY A 178 8.67 4.64 4.01
C GLY A 178 7.75 5.72 4.56
N ILE A 179 7.19 5.46 5.75
CA ILE A 179 6.34 6.38 6.51
C ILE A 179 7.06 6.76 7.80
N ASP A 180 7.45 8.03 7.92
CA ASP A 180 8.12 8.54 9.11
C ASP A 180 7.17 8.76 10.27
N ARG A 181 5.99 9.29 9.99
CA ARG A 181 4.95 9.56 10.99
C ARG A 181 3.56 9.70 10.40
N ILE A 182 2.58 9.51 11.24
CA ILE A 182 1.19 9.88 11.00
C ILE A 182 0.93 11.20 11.73
N TYR A 183 0.08 12.06 11.17
CA TYR A 183 -0.42 13.28 11.80
C TYR A 183 -1.84 13.03 12.31
N PRO A 184 -2.03 12.68 13.59
CA PRO A 184 -3.33 12.29 14.10
C PRO A 184 -4.37 13.42 14.02
N GLY A 185 -5.63 13.05 13.75
CA GLY A 185 -6.74 13.99 13.72
C GLY A 185 -6.77 14.90 12.48
N THR A 186 -6.01 14.59 11.45
CA THR A 186 -6.02 15.36 10.18
C THR A 186 -7.09 14.87 9.20
N SER A 187 -7.81 13.79 9.55
CA SER A 187 -8.93 13.26 8.79
C SER A 187 -10.02 12.72 9.72
N THR A 188 -11.28 12.88 9.30
CA THR A 188 -12.44 12.29 9.96
C THR A 188 -12.94 11.02 9.27
N LEU A 189 -12.15 10.45 8.35
CA LEU A 189 -12.57 9.30 7.55
C LEU A 189 -12.70 8.03 8.40
N LEU A 190 -11.69 7.75 9.23
CA LEU A 190 -11.66 6.57 10.08
C LEU A 190 -12.21 6.89 11.47
N PRO A 191 -13.23 6.16 11.97
CA PRO A 191 -13.83 6.42 13.28
C PRO A 191 -12.83 6.41 14.44
N GLU A 192 -11.87 5.48 14.41
CA GLU A 192 -10.82 5.33 15.42
C GLU A 192 -9.56 6.14 15.10
N GLY A 193 -9.61 6.99 14.06
CA GLY A 193 -8.44 7.70 13.56
C GLY A 193 -7.42 6.78 12.89
N GLY A 194 -6.23 7.31 12.65
CA GLY A 194 -5.15 6.60 11.98
C GLY A 194 -5.23 6.66 10.45
N ARG A 195 -4.43 5.82 9.79
CA ARG A 195 -4.30 5.81 8.34
C ARG A 195 -4.39 4.41 7.79
N ILE A 196 -5.10 4.25 6.70
CA ILE A 196 -5.03 3.05 5.85
C ILE A 196 -4.22 3.41 4.60
N ASN A 197 -3.32 2.52 4.23
CA ASN A 197 -2.63 2.55 2.95
C ASN A 197 -2.92 1.27 2.18
N MET A 198 -3.30 1.38 0.93
CA MET A 198 -3.51 0.26 0.02
C MET A 198 -2.42 0.29 -1.04
N THR A 199 -1.67 -0.79 -1.20
CA THR A 199 -0.57 -0.87 -2.17
C THR A 199 -0.83 -2.01 -3.14
N LEU A 200 -1.07 -1.65 -4.41
CA LEU A 200 -1.37 -2.58 -5.50
C LEU A 200 -0.09 -2.98 -6.22
N ARG A 201 0.04 -4.27 -6.50
CA ARG A 201 1.22 -4.85 -7.15
C ARG A 201 0.86 -5.97 -8.11
N ARG A 202 1.59 -6.06 -9.20
CA ARG A 202 1.76 -7.28 -9.99
C ARG A 202 2.88 -8.08 -9.34
N VAL A 203 2.67 -9.35 -9.11
CA VAL A 203 3.61 -10.22 -8.38
C VAL A 203 4.37 -11.13 -9.32
N THR A 204 3.65 -11.86 -10.19
CA THR A 204 4.23 -12.81 -11.12
C THR A 204 4.54 -12.16 -12.47
N LYS A 205 5.51 -12.71 -13.19
CA LYS A 205 5.76 -12.31 -14.58
C LYS A 205 4.59 -12.74 -15.46
N SER A 206 4.29 -11.93 -16.48
CA SER A 206 3.37 -12.32 -17.54
C SER A 206 3.90 -13.59 -18.22
N GLU A 207 2.99 -14.52 -18.50
CA GLU A 207 3.31 -15.63 -19.39
C GLU A 207 3.56 -15.05 -20.80
N ALA A 208 4.68 -15.41 -21.40
CA ALA A 208 5.09 -14.94 -22.73
C ALA A 208 4.26 -15.63 -23.85
#